data_77fe3625e340529d211b09e39f068f0b
#
_entry.id   77fe3625e340529d211b09e39f068f0b
#
_cell.length_a   1.000
_cell.length_b   1.000
_cell.length_c   1.000
_cell.angle_alpha   90.00
_cell.angle_beta   90.00
_cell.angle_gamma   90.00
#
_symmetry.space_group_name_H-M   'P 1'
#
loop_
_entity.id
_entity.type
_entity.pdbx_description
1 polymer ?
#
loop_
_entity_poly.entity_id
_entity_poly.type
_entity_poly.pdbx_seq_one_letter_code
_entity_poly.pdbx_strand_id
1 'polypeptide(L)'
;DYGYFNGSVTFSEVPQKDPRTAKVDYTIDMGTPYYLDSIAYLKYPQKADSLIQATREESVLKRGDNFSVIKLEEERQRISTLLRNNGFYHFRPEFTVYRADTLQKTGYVSLQAVPEAGIPEEAKRQYYIGNTSVYLTEHDGQAPTDSIHFRSTTFYYNGKKIPVRPSALFRNIFYRKGDLYSQAFQGFTQ
;
A
#
# COMPACT_ATOMS: atom_id res chain seq x y z
N ASP A 1 16.38 -7.59 -11.17
CA ASP A 1 14.94 -7.30 -11.38
C ASP A 1 14.66 -5.98 -12.08
N TYR A 2 15.55 -5.57 -12.97
CA TYR A 2 15.42 -4.32 -13.75
C TYR A 2 15.10 -4.60 -15.23
N GLY A 3 14.32 -5.67 -15.50
CA GLY A 3 13.90 -6.03 -16.84
C GLY A 3 14.85 -6.96 -17.61
N TYR A 4 15.96 -7.35 -17.03
CA TYR A 4 16.93 -8.25 -17.64
C TYR A 4 16.61 -9.72 -17.32
N PHE A 5 15.65 -10.30 -18.06
CA PHE A 5 15.19 -11.67 -17.81
C PHE A 5 16.01 -12.74 -18.55
N ASN A 6 16.78 -12.35 -19.56
CA ASN A 6 17.54 -13.24 -20.41
C ASN A 6 19.07 -13.18 -20.13
N GLY A 7 19.44 -12.61 -18.97
CA GLY A 7 20.83 -12.54 -18.58
C GLY A 7 21.42 -13.92 -18.32
N SER A 8 22.70 -14.11 -18.64
CA SER A 8 23.45 -15.31 -18.34
C SER A 8 24.71 -14.98 -17.56
N VAL A 9 25.15 -15.91 -16.75
CA VAL A 9 26.39 -15.81 -15.97
C VAL A 9 27.24 -17.02 -16.30
N THR A 10 28.47 -16.78 -16.75
CA THR A 10 29.48 -17.80 -16.91
C THR A 10 30.63 -17.54 -15.95
N PHE A 11 31.35 -18.57 -15.56
CA PHE A 11 32.54 -18.44 -14.74
C PHE A 11 33.70 -19.21 -15.31
N SER A 12 34.91 -18.76 -15.03
CA SER A 12 36.14 -19.48 -15.31
C SER A 12 37.03 -19.50 -14.09
N GLU A 13 37.67 -20.64 -13.84
CA GLU A 13 38.61 -20.80 -12.76
C GLU A 13 40.03 -20.53 -13.29
N VAL A 14 40.75 -19.65 -12.65
CA VAL A 14 42.14 -19.33 -12.95
C VAL A 14 43.03 -19.97 -11.88
N PRO A 15 43.82 -21.00 -12.23
CA PRO A 15 44.74 -21.63 -11.29
C PRO A 15 45.70 -20.62 -10.66
N GLN A 16 45.89 -20.74 -9.35
CA GLN A 16 46.82 -19.90 -8.58
C GLN A 16 48.12 -20.68 -8.29
N LYS A 17 49.16 -19.97 -7.86
CA LYS A 17 50.44 -20.59 -7.46
C LYS A 17 50.29 -21.51 -6.25
N ASP A 18 49.43 -21.22 -5.35
CA ASP A 18 49.05 -22.10 -4.25
C ASP A 18 47.88 -23.00 -4.70
N PRO A 19 48.09 -24.33 -4.79
CA PRO A 19 47.04 -25.27 -5.25
C PRO A 19 45.81 -25.36 -4.35
N ARG A 20 45.88 -24.73 -3.18
CA ARG A 20 44.72 -24.64 -2.25
C ARG A 20 43.85 -23.41 -2.49
N THR A 21 44.21 -22.57 -3.46
CA THR A 21 43.50 -21.34 -3.81
C THR A 21 43.14 -21.34 -5.29
N ALA A 22 41.97 -20.81 -5.63
CA ALA A 22 41.50 -20.55 -6.97
C ALA A 22 40.97 -19.11 -7.07
N LYS A 23 41.23 -18.46 -8.18
CA LYS A 23 40.57 -17.22 -8.57
C LYS A 23 39.44 -17.60 -9.52
N VAL A 24 38.24 -17.10 -9.25
CA VAL A 24 37.07 -17.30 -10.11
C VAL A 24 36.74 -15.97 -10.77
N ASP A 25 36.75 -15.94 -12.07
CA ASP A 25 36.32 -14.79 -12.85
C ASP A 25 34.88 -15.04 -13.37
N TYR A 26 33.94 -14.15 -13.06
CA TYR A 26 32.57 -14.21 -13.53
C TYR A 26 32.39 -13.25 -14.72
N THR A 27 31.79 -13.76 -15.77
CA THR A 27 31.35 -12.95 -16.92
C THR A 27 29.81 -12.92 -16.90
N ILE A 28 29.24 -11.72 -16.84
CA ILE A 28 27.80 -11.51 -16.81
C ILE A 28 27.39 -10.89 -18.15
N ASP A 29 26.56 -11.61 -18.90
CA ASP A 29 25.83 -11.05 -20.04
C ASP A 29 24.41 -10.69 -19.58
N MET A 30 24.11 -9.43 -19.52
CA MET A 30 22.79 -8.96 -19.06
C MET A 30 21.69 -9.15 -20.10
N GLY A 31 22.07 -9.33 -21.39
CA GLY A 31 21.08 -9.36 -22.46
C GLY A 31 20.36 -8.02 -22.67
N THR A 32 19.24 -8.05 -23.37
CA THR A 32 18.41 -6.86 -23.64
C THR A 32 17.34 -6.70 -22.57
N PRO A 33 17.16 -5.52 -21.97
CA PRO A 33 16.10 -5.29 -21.01
C PRO A 33 14.72 -5.26 -21.68
N TYR A 34 13.68 -5.58 -20.91
CA TYR A 34 12.31 -5.36 -21.31
C TYR A 34 11.86 -3.97 -20.86
N TYR A 35 11.05 -3.31 -21.70
CA TYR A 35 10.51 -1.99 -21.46
C TYR A 35 9.01 -2.05 -21.25
N LEU A 36 8.46 -1.16 -20.43
CA LEU A 36 7.03 -1.03 -20.23
C LEU A 36 6.41 -0.34 -21.46
N ASP A 37 5.48 -1.01 -22.16
CA ASP A 37 4.75 -0.41 -23.28
C ASP A 37 3.47 0.29 -22.79
N SER A 38 2.69 -0.37 -21.96
CA SER A 38 1.43 0.17 -21.45
C SER A 38 1.06 -0.40 -20.09
N ILE A 39 0.23 0.35 -19.36
CA ILE A 39 -0.46 -0.15 -18.18
C ILE A 39 -1.94 0.20 -18.25
N ALA A 40 -2.80 -0.79 -17.97
CA ALA A 40 -4.24 -0.64 -17.83
C ALA A 40 -4.66 -1.09 -16.43
N TYR A 41 -5.52 -0.30 -15.77
CA TYR A 41 -6.16 -0.65 -14.50
C TYR A 41 -7.57 -1.13 -14.82
N LEU A 42 -7.91 -2.37 -14.49
CA LEU A 42 -9.12 -3.02 -14.92
C LEU A 42 -9.82 -3.75 -13.78
N LYS A 43 -11.15 -3.85 -13.87
CA LYS A 43 -11.98 -4.68 -12.95
C LYS A 43 -12.03 -4.22 -11.50
N TYR A 44 -11.59 -3.01 -11.19
CA TYR A 44 -11.79 -2.43 -9.86
C TYR A 44 -13.28 -2.07 -9.65
N PRO A 45 -13.78 -2.06 -8.40
CA PRO A 45 -15.09 -1.50 -8.09
C PRO A 45 -15.22 -0.07 -8.62
N GLN A 46 -16.38 0.33 -9.10
CA GLN A 46 -16.57 1.61 -9.80
C GLN A 46 -15.95 2.82 -9.10
N LYS A 47 -16.15 2.95 -7.79
CA LYS A 47 -15.57 4.07 -7.01
C LYS A 47 -14.04 3.99 -6.90
N ALA A 48 -13.49 2.79 -6.74
CA ALA A 48 -12.05 2.57 -6.70
C ALA A 48 -11.44 2.85 -8.08
N ASP A 49 -12.07 2.38 -9.16
CA ASP A 49 -11.64 2.64 -10.53
C ASP A 49 -11.59 4.14 -10.81
N SER A 50 -12.64 4.88 -10.48
CA SER A 50 -12.68 6.33 -10.65
C SER A 50 -11.52 7.06 -9.95
N LEU A 51 -11.16 6.65 -8.73
CA LEU A 51 -10.03 7.21 -7.98
C LEU A 51 -8.68 6.89 -8.65
N ILE A 52 -8.50 5.64 -9.08
CA ILE A 52 -7.27 5.19 -9.75
C ILE A 52 -7.10 5.94 -11.08
N GLN A 53 -8.16 6.08 -11.88
CA GLN A 53 -8.11 6.81 -13.14
C GLN A 53 -7.84 8.31 -12.94
N ALA A 54 -8.45 8.93 -11.93
CA ALA A 54 -8.23 10.34 -11.60
C ALA A 54 -6.77 10.64 -11.19
N THR A 55 -6.07 9.66 -10.63
CA THR A 55 -4.67 9.79 -10.19
C THR A 55 -3.68 9.05 -11.09
N ARG A 56 -4.07 8.73 -12.32
CA ARG A 56 -3.25 7.93 -13.25
C ARG A 56 -1.89 8.59 -13.55
N GLU A 57 -1.84 9.89 -13.60
CA GLU A 57 -0.58 10.64 -13.84
C GLU A 57 0.42 10.52 -12.69
N GLU A 58 -0.04 10.16 -11.49
CA GLU A 58 0.80 9.90 -10.31
C GLU A 58 1.42 8.49 -10.32
N SER A 59 1.02 7.61 -11.25
CA SER A 59 1.58 6.27 -11.36
C SER A 59 3.10 6.31 -11.49
N VAL A 60 3.79 5.44 -10.76
CA VAL A 60 5.24 5.27 -10.85
C VAL A 60 5.65 4.45 -12.07
N LEU A 61 4.66 3.82 -12.74
CA LEU A 61 4.86 3.04 -13.95
C LEU A 61 4.68 3.94 -15.18
N LYS A 62 5.76 4.23 -15.88
CA LYS A 62 5.73 5.08 -17.08
C LYS A 62 6.07 4.27 -18.32
N ARG A 63 5.38 4.56 -19.41
CA ARG A 63 5.69 3.97 -20.72
C ARG A 63 7.14 4.30 -21.13
N GLY A 64 7.86 3.29 -21.57
CA GLY A 64 9.25 3.40 -21.99
C GLY A 64 10.28 3.19 -20.88
N ASP A 65 9.84 3.12 -19.61
CA ASP A 65 10.72 2.73 -18.50
C ASP A 65 11.13 1.26 -18.63
N ASN A 66 12.29 0.91 -18.07
CA ASN A 66 12.64 -0.49 -17.87
C ASN A 66 11.59 -1.17 -17.02
N PHE A 67 11.19 -2.37 -17.41
CA PHE A 67 10.32 -3.18 -16.55
C PHE A 67 11.02 -3.43 -15.21
N SER A 68 10.34 -3.16 -14.11
CA SER A 68 10.92 -3.28 -12.77
C SER A 68 9.89 -3.83 -11.79
N VAL A 69 10.22 -4.95 -11.16
CA VAL A 69 9.38 -5.54 -10.10
C VAL A 69 9.28 -4.60 -8.90
N ILE A 70 10.31 -3.84 -8.62
CA ILE A 70 10.31 -2.84 -7.54
C ILE A 70 9.26 -1.77 -7.82
N LYS A 71 9.22 -1.22 -9.04
CA LYS A 71 8.20 -0.23 -9.44
C LYS A 71 6.78 -0.82 -9.41
N LEU A 72 6.62 -2.10 -9.70
CA LEU A 72 5.30 -2.78 -9.55
C LEU A 72 4.85 -2.79 -8.11
N GLU A 73 5.76 -3.05 -7.16
CA GLU A 73 5.43 -3.03 -5.74
C GLU A 73 5.14 -1.60 -5.24
N GLU A 74 5.93 -0.61 -5.66
CA GLU A 74 5.66 0.80 -5.36
C GLU A 74 4.28 1.23 -5.86
N GLU A 75 3.87 0.82 -7.06
CA GLU A 75 2.56 1.11 -7.61
C GLU A 75 1.43 0.42 -6.83
N ARG A 76 1.62 -0.82 -6.36
CA ARG A 76 0.69 -1.49 -5.44
C ARG A 76 0.49 -0.68 -4.17
N GLN A 77 1.58 -0.22 -3.57
CA GLN A 77 1.54 0.60 -2.35
C GLN A 77 0.81 1.92 -2.61
N ARG A 78 1.08 2.57 -3.75
CA ARG A 78 0.38 3.80 -4.16
C ARG A 78 -1.13 3.58 -4.26
N ILE A 79 -1.56 2.54 -4.99
CA ILE A 79 -2.97 2.19 -5.15
C ILE A 79 -3.62 1.89 -3.79
N SER A 80 -2.97 1.09 -2.97
CA SER A 80 -3.49 0.75 -1.64
C SER A 80 -3.63 1.99 -0.76
N THR A 81 -2.63 2.86 -0.73
CA THR A 81 -2.65 4.11 0.03
C THR A 81 -3.76 5.04 -0.47
N LEU A 82 -3.89 5.21 -1.80
CA LEU A 82 -4.96 5.98 -2.41
C LEU A 82 -6.34 5.47 -1.97
N LEU A 83 -6.58 4.18 -2.10
CA LEU A 83 -7.87 3.58 -1.77
C LEU A 83 -8.16 3.64 -0.26
N ARG A 84 -7.19 3.37 0.59
CA ARG A 84 -7.34 3.46 2.06
C ARG A 84 -7.55 4.89 2.54
N ASN A 85 -7.00 5.88 1.87
CA ASN A 85 -7.29 7.29 2.17
C ASN A 85 -8.67 7.73 1.67
N ASN A 86 -9.32 6.91 0.85
CA ASN A 86 -10.65 7.16 0.29
C ASN A 86 -11.68 6.11 0.73
N GLY A 87 -11.56 5.62 1.96
CA GLY A 87 -12.58 4.81 2.62
C GLY A 87 -12.43 3.30 2.48
N PHE A 88 -11.58 2.78 1.64
CA PHE A 88 -11.41 1.33 1.46
C PHE A 88 -10.52 0.74 2.57
N TYR A 89 -11.01 0.77 3.80
CA TYR A 89 -10.26 0.41 5.01
C TYR A 89 -9.54 -0.95 4.94
N HIS A 90 -10.22 -1.96 4.40
CA HIS A 90 -9.69 -3.32 4.31
C HIS A 90 -8.86 -3.58 3.05
N PHE A 91 -8.69 -2.58 2.17
CA PHE A 91 -7.88 -2.78 0.96
C PHE A 91 -6.40 -2.92 1.34
N ARG A 92 -5.70 -3.86 0.68
CA ARG A 92 -4.28 -4.15 0.92
C ARG A 92 -3.51 -4.17 -0.41
N PRO A 93 -2.19 -3.89 -0.39
CA PRO A 93 -1.37 -3.90 -1.60
C PRO A 93 -1.45 -5.23 -2.36
N GLU A 94 -1.46 -6.35 -1.63
CA GLU A 94 -1.49 -7.71 -2.18
C GLU A 94 -2.75 -7.99 -3.02
N PHE A 95 -3.81 -7.20 -2.83
CA PHE A 95 -5.04 -7.33 -3.61
C PHE A 95 -4.94 -6.76 -5.02
N THR A 96 -3.84 -6.09 -5.38
CA THR A 96 -3.53 -5.72 -6.75
C THR A 96 -2.56 -6.72 -7.35
N VAL A 97 -2.96 -7.41 -8.40
CA VAL A 97 -2.11 -8.33 -9.15
C VAL A 97 -1.86 -7.80 -10.55
N TYR A 98 -0.70 -8.14 -11.11
CA TYR A 98 -0.33 -7.75 -12.46
C TYR A 98 -0.39 -8.95 -13.40
N ARG A 99 -0.96 -8.72 -14.58
CA ARG A 99 -0.88 -9.62 -15.71
C ARG A 99 -0.01 -8.97 -16.76
N ALA A 100 1.08 -9.65 -17.14
CA ALA A 100 2.03 -9.17 -18.13
C ALA A 100 1.81 -9.90 -19.45
N ASP A 101 1.77 -9.14 -20.54
CA ASP A 101 1.77 -9.66 -21.91
C ASP A 101 3.03 -9.19 -22.61
N THR A 102 3.86 -10.14 -23.05
CA THR A 102 5.12 -9.93 -23.76
C THR A 102 5.05 -10.33 -25.22
N LEU A 103 3.91 -10.83 -25.68
CA LEU A 103 3.74 -11.40 -27.03
C LEU A 103 3.46 -10.35 -28.09
N GLN A 104 2.90 -9.20 -27.70
CA GLN A 104 2.46 -8.19 -28.67
C GLN A 104 3.63 -7.45 -29.33
N LYS A 105 4.72 -7.24 -28.60
CA LYS A 105 5.87 -6.49 -29.08
C LYS A 105 7.15 -7.00 -28.42
N THR A 106 8.09 -7.48 -29.23
CA THR A 106 9.38 -8.01 -28.75
C THR A 106 10.12 -6.95 -27.92
N GLY A 107 10.61 -7.35 -26.73
CA GLY A 107 11.32 -6.47 -25.80
C GLY A 107 10.42 -5.49 -25.02
N TYR A 108 9.12 -5.62 -25.13
CA TYR A 108 8.15 -4.78 -24.41
C TYR A 108 7.16 -5.60 -23.60
N VAL A 109 6.66 -5.01 -22.52
CA VAL A 109 5.66 -5.61 -21.62
C VAL A 109 4.46 -4.70 -21.54
N SER A 110 3.28 -5.23 -21.87
CA SER A 110 1.99 -4.58 -21.60
C SER A 110 1.43 -5.15 -20.31
N LEU A 111 1.10 -4.27 -19.35
CA LEU A 111 0.62 -4.63 -18.03
C LEU A 111 -0.89 -4.38 -17.86
N GLN A 112 -1.53 -5.27 -17.14
CA GLN A 112 -2.87 -5.08 -16.60
C GLN A 112 -2.82 -5.22 -15.07
N ALA A 113 -3.07 -4.14 -14.36
CA ALA A 113 -3.29 -4.15 -12.92
C ALA A 113 -4.76 -4.49 -12.66
N VAL A 114 -5.03 -5.57 -11.98
CA VAL A 114 -6.39 -6.05 -11.67
C VAL A 114 -6.49 -6.44 -10.20
N PRO A 115 -7.70 -6.37 -9.59
CA PRO A 115 -7.91 -6.98 -8.28
C PRO A 115 -7.68 -8.49 -8.34
N GLU A 116 -7.05 -9.05 -7.31
CA GLU A 116 -6.91 -10.49 -7.16
C GLU A 116 -8.29 -11.18 -7.13
N ALA A 117 -8.37 -12.39 -7.68
CA ALA A 117 -9.58 -13.18 -7.62
C ALA A 117 -9.87 -13.60 -6.16
N GLY A 118 -11.10 -13.37 -5.69
CA GLY A 118 -11.51 -13.79 -4.34
C GLY A 118 -11.15 -12.81 -3.22
N ILE A 119 -10.79 -11.56 -3.52
CA ILE A 119 -10.63 -10.55 -2.47
C ILE A 119 -11.93 -10.44 -1.66
N PRO A 120 -11.85 -10.24 -0.33
CA PRO A 120 -13.02 -10.11 0.54
C PRO A 120 -13.94 -8.97 0.10
N GLU A 121 -15.25 -9.15 0.25
CA GLU A 121 -16.24 -8.11 -0.09
C GLU A 121 -16.04 -6.84 0.74
N GLU A 122 -15.51 -6.97 1.95
CA GLU A 122 -15.17 -5.85 2.82
C GLU A 122 -14.09 -4.95 2.18
N ALA A 123 -13.15 -5.52 1.43
CA ALA A 123 -12.10 -4.75 0.75
C ALA A 123 -12.62 -3.96 -0.47
N LYS A 124 -13.83 -4.29 -0.96
CA LYS A 124 -14.48 -3.63 -2.10
C LYS A 124 -15.38 -2.46 -1.69
N ARG A 125 -15.57 -2.23 -0.40
CA ARG A 125 -16.51 -1.24 0.15
C ARG A 125 -15.78 -0.07 0.77
N GLN A 126 -16.43 1.09 0.74
CA GLN A 126 -16.02 2.26 1.49
C GLN A 126 -16.60 2.23 2.90
N TYR A 127 -15.80 2.62 3.89
CA TYR A 127 -16.16 2.70 5.29
C TYR A 127 -16.18 4.14 5.75
N TYR A 128 -17.08 4.44 6.66
CA TYR A 128 -17.27 5.75 7.26
C TYR A 128 -17.06 5.67 8.76
N ILE A 129 -16.61 6.77 9.34
CA ILE A 129 -16.39 6.86 10.78
C ILE A 129 -17.74 6.83 11.51
N GLY A 130 -17.86 5.92 12.45
CA GLY A 130 -19.01 5.80 13.34
C GLY A 130 -18.89 6.71 14.56
N ASN A 131 -19.43 6.24 15.69
CA ASN A 131 -19.26 6.91 16.98
C ASN A 131 -17.81 6.74 17.47
N THR A 132 -17.23 7.80 17.99
CA THR A 132 -15.89 7.78 18.58
C THR A 132 -16.00 7.71 20.09
N SER A 133 -15.29 6.76 20.69
CA SER A 133 -15.16 6.61 22.15
C SER A 133 -13.70 6.77 22.55
N VAL A 134 -13.46 7.56 23.59
CA VAL A 134 -12.15 7.78 24.17
C VAL A 134 -12.17 7.33 25.62
N TYR A 135 -11.27 6.44 26.00
CA TYR A 135 -11.17 5.91 27.34
C TYR A 135 -9.97 6.54 28.04
N LEU A 136 -10.26 7.25 29.16
CA LEU A 136 -9.27 7.90 30.01
C LEU A 136 -9.19 7.12 31.32
N THR A 137 -8.58 5.93 31.24
CA THR A 137 -8.40 5.02 32.38
C THR A 137 -6.92 4.89 32.71
N GLU A 138 -6.59 4.74 33.99
CA GLU A 138 -5.19 4.67 34.45
C GLU A 138 -4.55 3.31 34.08
N HIS A 139 -5.36 2.26 33.89
CA HIS A 139 -4.87 0.91 33.60
C HIS A 139 -5.71 0.26 32.51
N ASP A 140 -5.08 -0.52 31.64
CA ASP A 140 -5.75 -1.32 30.63
C ASP A 140 -6.73 -2.32 31.27
N GLY A 141 -7.95 -2.38 30.73
CA GLY A 141 -9.01 -3.26 31.21
C GLY A 141 -9.82 -2.75 32.41
N GLN A 142 -9.52 -1.59 32.96
CA GLN A 142 -10.32 -1.00 34.00
C GLN A 142 -11.63 -0.44 33.42
N ALA A 143 -12.78 -0.90 33.96
CA ALA A 143 -14.09 -0.38 33.56
C ALA A 143 -14.25 1.10 33.99
N PRO A 144 -14.66 1.98 33.08
CA PRO A 144 -14.92 3.37 33.42
C PRO A 144 -16.11 3.49 34.39
N THR A 145 -16.03 4.45 35.31
CA THR A 145 -17.10 4.69 36.29
C THR A 145 -18.08 5.78 35.84
N ASP A 146 -17.68 6.60 34.87
CA ASP A 146 -18.51 7.71 34.37
C ASP A 146 -18.18 8.04 32.91
N SER A 147 -19.02 8.84 32.27
CA SER A 147 -18.84 9.28 30.89
C SER A 147 -19.38 10.67 30.64
N ILE A 148 -18.80 11.38 29.69
CA ILE A 148 -19.30 12.65 29.18
C ILE A 148 -19.33 12.65 27.65
N HIS A 149 -20.43 13.11 27.10
CA HIS A 149 -20.58 13.29 25.65
C HIS A 149 -20.23 14.73 25.28
N PHE A 150 -19.28 14.86 24.36
CA PHE A 150 -18.87 16.16 23.81
C PHE A 150 -18.82 16.08 22.28
N ARG A 151 -19.75 16.77 21.62
CA ARG A 151 -19.96 16.74 20.16
C ARG A 151 -20.21 15.31 19.66
N SER A 152 -19.35 14.77 18.76
CA SER A 152 -19.47 13.41 18.21
C SER A 152 -18.68 12.35 18.96
N THR A 153 -18.13 12.68 20.14
CA THR A 153 -17.24 11.80 20.90
C THR A 153 -17.74 11.60 22.31
N THR A 154 -17.69 10.36 22.78
CA THR A 154 -17.96 10.02 24.19
C THR A 154 -16.63 9.75 24.88
N PHE A 155 -16.40 10.46 25.98
CA PHE A 155 -15.22 10.28 26.85
C PHE A 155 -15.63 9.49 28.08
N TYR A 156 -15.00 8.33 28.27
CA TYR A 156 -15.17 7.46 29.42
C TYR A 156 -14.01 7.66 30.37
N TYR A 157 -14.26 7.80 31.69
CA TYR A 157 -13.22 8.08 32.67
C TYR A 157 -13.53 7.49 34.04
N ASN A 158 -12.55 7.51 34.93
CA ASN A 158 -12.70 7.10 36.33
C ASN A 158 -12.64 8.31 37.25
N GLY A 159 -13.41 8.23 38.34
CA GLY A 159 -13.43 9.27 39.37
C GLY A 159 -14.57 10.29 39.19
N LYS A 160 -14.60 11.29 40.08
CA LYS A 160 -15.66 12.28 40.16
C LYS A 160 -15.63 13.37 39.10
N LYS A 161 -14.50 13.50 38.39
CA LYS A 161 -14.29 14.54 37.36
C LYS A 161 -13.42 13.99 36.27
N ILE A 162 -13.68 14.40 35.03
CA ILE A 162 -12.80 14.08 33.87
C ILE A 162 -11.44 14.77 34.10
N PRO A 163 -10.31 14.04 33.93
CA PRO A 163 -8.96 14.56 34.21
C PRO A 163 -8.50 15.61 33.20
N VAL A 164 -9.04 15.59 31.98
CA VAL A 164 -8.63 16.50 30.89
C VAL A 164 -9.88 17.12 30.27
N ARG A 165 -9.78 18.37 29.83
CA ARG A 165 -10.89 19.07 29.17
C ARG A 165 -11.29 18.36 27.86
N PRO A 166 -12.55 17.93 27.67
CA PRO A 166 -13.00 17.26 26.44
C PRO A 166 -12.70 18.04 25.16
N SER A 167 -12.77 19.38 25.23
CA SER A 167 -12.47 20.25 24.10
C SER A 167 -11.00 20.23 23.67
N ALA A 168 -10.08 19.95 24.59
CA ALA A 168 -8.66 19.84 24.29
C ALA A 168 -8.38 18.50 23.58
N LEU A 169 -8.93 17.41 24.10
CA LEU A 169 -8.81 16.10 23.48
C LEU A 169 -9.48 16.06 22.10
N PHE A 170 -10.69 16.62 21.98
CA PHE A 170 -11.45 16.64 20.75
C PHE A 170 -10.71 17.34 19.60
N ARG A 171 -9.87 18.35 19.88
CA ARG A 171 -9.06 19.03 18.85
C ARG A 171 -8.00 18.12 18.22
N ASN A 172 -7.53 17.11 18.95
CA ASN A 172 -6.53 16.16 18.47
C ASN A 172 -7.16 14.91 17.82
N ILE A 173 -8.49 14.81 17.78
CA ILE A 173 -9.19 13.75 17.07
C ILE A 173 -9.56 14.30 15.71
N PHE A 174 -8.92 13.79 14.66
CA PHE A 174 -9.12 14.26 13.28
C PHE A 174 -10.35 13.63 12.60
N TYR A 175 -10.84 12.52 13.15
CA TYR A 175 -12.06 11.87 12.65
C TYR A 175 -13.34 12.53 13.19
N ARG A 176 -14.37 12.60 12.33
CA ARG A 176 -15.73 12.99 12.72
C ARG A 176 -16.69 11.89 12.27
N LYS A 177 -17.76 11.72 13.04
CA LYS A 177 -18.85 10.80 12.67
C LYS A 177 -19.39 11.16 11.28
N GLY A 178 -19.45 10.17 10.39
CA GLY A 178 -19.91 10.33 9.01
C GLY A 178 -18.81 10.68 8.03
N ASP A 179 -17.60 11.00 8.49
CA ASP A 179 -16.46 11.18 7.59
C ASP A 179 -16.10 9.87 6.91
N LEU A 180 -15.61 9.95 5.69
CA LEU A 180 -15.01 8.82 5.01
C LEU A 180 -13.72 8.42 5.74
N TYR A 181 -13.51 7.13 5.97
CA TYR A 181 -12.27 6.66 6.57
C TYR A 181 -11.05 7.12 5.73
N SER A 182 -10.00 7.54 6.39
CA SER A 182 -8.71 7.87 5.78
C SER A 182 -7.57 7.38 6.67
N GLN A 183 -6.66 6.61 6.09
CA GLN A 183 -5.47 6.12 6.79
C GLN A 183 -4.57 7.28 7.26
N ALA A 184 -4.45 8.35 6.45
CA ALA A 184 -3.66 9.52 6.81
C ALA A 184 -4.17 10.17 8.11
N PHE A 185 -5.49 10.30 8.30
CA PHE A 185 -6.06 10.86 9.53
C PHE A 185 -5.87 9.97 10.74
N GLN A 186 -5.77 8.65 10.55
CA GLN A 186 -5.45 7.74 11.65
C GLN A 186 -4.07 8.05 12.23
N GLY A 187 -3.07 8.27 11.40
CA GLY A 187 -1.72 8.62 11.83
C GLY A 187 -1.62 9.94 12.61
N PHE A 188 -2.50 10.91 12.33
CA PHE A 188 -2.56 12.18 13.06
C PHE A 188 -3.31 12.11 14.40
N THR A 189 -4.07 11.03 14.64
CA THR A 189 -4.90 10.86 15.85
C THR A 189 -4.18 10.04 16.93
N GLN A 190 -3.01 9.51 16.63
CA GLN A 190 -2.17 8.74 17.57
C GLN A 190 -1.32 9.64 18.48
#